data_ad6e6c61a03b07e3f2f175c7bac275fb
#
_entry.id   ad6e6c61a03b07e3f2f175c7bac275fb
#
_cell.length_a   1.000
_cell.length_b   1.000
_cell.length_c   1.000
_cell.angle_alpha   90.00
_cell.angle_beta   90.00
_cell.angle_gamma   90.00
#
_symmetry.space_group_name_H-M   'P 1'
#
loop_
_entity.id
_entity.type
_entity.pdbx_description
1 polymer ?
#
loop_
_entity_poly.entity_id
_entity_poly.type
_entity_poly.pdbx_seq_one_letter_code
_entity_poly.pdbx_strand_id
1 'polypeptide(L)'
;MDLHDLTSHLIHRTDVRAMNYFKKKLKPYGMTPVRWSIISVLDSQKGRTQTELAEAIDKKQTTIVEMIYAMEEKGFIKRMYSERDRRLHYLFLTEKGEELKKTLSPFVKDAHLFVTRQLSDEENTQLKTLLNKVYNGIQ
;
A
#
# COMPACT_ATOMS: atom_id res chain seq x y z
N MET A 1 18.99 -22.76 17.84
CA MET A 1 17.80 -22.59 17.01
C MET A 1 18.18 -21.95 15.69
N ASP A 2 17.86 -22.59 14.59
CA ASP A 2 18.14 -22.02 13.28
C ASP A 2 17.20 -20.86 13.01
N LEU A 3 17.76 -19.74 12.52
CA LEU A 3 16.99 -18.57 12.14
C LEU A 3 15.85 -18.89 11.15
N HIS A 4 16.11 -19.83 10.23
CA HIS A 4 15.13 -20.22 9.21
C HIS A 4 13.96 -21.04 9.75
N ASP A 5 14.03 -21.48 11.01
CA ASP A 5 12.92 -22.16 11.68
C ASP A 5 11.96 -21.19 12.39
N LEU A 6 12.33 -19.91 12.47
CA LEU A 6 11.51 -18.89 13.12
C LEU A 6 10.48 -18.35 12.14
N THR A 7 9.21 -18.52 12.47
CA THR A 7 8.09 -18.03 11.63
C THR A 7 8.19 -16.55 11.31
N SER A 8 8.50 -15.73 12.33
CA SER A 8 8.63 -14.29 12.12
C SER A 8 9.74 -13.93 11.16
N HIS A 9 10.86 -14.68 11.17
CA HIS A 9 11.93 -14.49 10.21
C HIS A 9 11.51 -14.88 8.79
N LEU A 10 10.74 -15.97 8.64
CA LEU A 10 10.23 -16.40 7.34
C LEU A 10 9.28 -15.35 6.74
N ILE A 11 8.44 -14.74 7.58
CA ILE A 11 7.57 -13.63 7.15
C ILE A 11 8.43 -12.47 6.66
N HIS A 12 9.43 -12.06 7.43
CA HIS A 12 10.32 -10.95 7.10
C HIS A 12 11.07 -11.18 5.78
N ARG A 13 11.72 -12.33 5.64
CA ARG A 13 12.51 -12.61 4.43
C ARG A 13 11.64 -12.69 3.18
N THR A 14 10.41 -13.19 3.32
CA THR A 14 9.46 -13.27 2.22
C THR A 14 9.01 -11.88 1.80
N ASP A 15 8.71 -11.02 2.76
CA ASP A 15 8.35 -9.63 2.49
C ASP A 15 9.47 -8.88 1.78
N VAL A 16 10.71 -9.02 2.25
CA VAL A 16 11.87 -8.38 1.60
C VAL A 16 11.97 -8.79 0.14
N ARG A 17 11.83 -10.07 -0.16
CA ARG A 17 11.91 -10.59 -1.53
C ARG A 17 10.73 -10.09 -2.38
N ALA A 18 9.53 -10.12 -1.84
CA ALA A 18 8.33 -9.62 -2.53
C ALA A 18 8.45 -8.12 -2.82
N MET A 19 8.90 -7.32 -1.86
CA MET A 19 9.09 -5.88 -2.04
C MET A 19 10.12 -5.56 -3.10
N ASN A 20 11.24 -6.29 -3.14
CA ASN A 20 12.25 -6.12 -4.20
C ASN A 20 11.68 -6.43 -5.58
N TYR A 21 10.84 -7.45 -5.67
CA TYR A 21 10.16 -7.80 -6.91
C TYR A 21 9.21 -6.67 -7.37
N PHE A 22 8.38 -6.17 -6.45
CA PHE A 22 7.46 -5.06 -6.75
C PHE A 22 8.20 -3.79 -7.17
N LYS A 23 9.30 -3.46 -6.52
CA LYS A 23 10.12 -2.31 -6.88
C LYS A 23 10.58 -2.38 -8.33
N LYS A 24 11.06 -3.54 -8.76
CA LYS A 24 11.50 -3.76 -10.14
C LYS A 24 10.34 -3.64 -11.13
N LYS A 25 9.18 -4.21 -10.80
CA LYS A 25 8.01 -4.20 -11.70
C LYS A 25 7.37 -2.83 -11.83
N LEU A 26 7.38 -2.03 -10.76
CA LEU A 26 6.76 -0.71 -10.76
C LEU A 26 7.68 0.40 -11.27
N LYS A 27 8.99 0.19 -11.24
CA LYS A 27 9.98 1.20 -11.65
C LYS A 27 9.73 1.77 -13.05
N PRO A 28 9.44 0.96 -14.10
CA PRO A 28 9.19 1.49 -15.44
C PRO A 28 8.02 2.47 -15.50
N TYR A 29 7.09 2.41 -14.55
CA TYR A 29 5.93 3.29 -14.49
C TYR A 29 6.15 4.51 -13.58
N GLY A 30 7.38 4.71 -13.08
CA GLY A 30 7.67 5.77 -12.13
C GLY A 30 7.03 5.58 -10.77
N MET A 31 6.68 4.35 -10.43
CA MET A 31 5.94 4.02 -9.22
C MET A 31 6.79 3.21 -8.25
N THR A 32 6.50 3.34 -6.95
CA THR A 32 7.09 2.51 -5.89
C THR A 32 5.97 1.78 -5.14
N PRO A 33 6.28 0.67 -4.45
CA PRO A 33 5.26 -0.03 -3.66
C PRO A 33 4.54 0.85 -2.64
N VAL A 34 5.26 1.73 -1.93
CA VAL A 34 4.64 2.62 -0.93
C VAL A 34 3.72 3.65 -1.60
N ARG A 35 4.17 4.28 -2.69
CA ARG A 35 3.33 5.23 -3.43
C ARG A 35 2.09 4.55 -3.97
N TRP A 36 2.22 3.34 -4.48
CA TRP A 36 1.07 2.57 -4.93
C TRP A 36 0.11 2.28 -3.79
N SER A 37 0.62 1.92 -2.60
CA SER A 37 -0.22 1.71 -1.42
C SER A 37 -1.05 2.95 -1.09
N ILE A 38 -0.45 4.14 -1.17
CA ILE A 38 -1.16 5.41 -0.98
C ILE A 38 -2.29 5.56 -2.00
N ILE A 39 -1.97 5.38 -3.28
CA ILE A 39 -2.95 5.49 -4.37
C ILE A 39 -4.08 4.47 -4.20
N SER A 40 -3.74 3.24 -3.81
CA SER A 40 -4.71 2.14 -3.72
C SER A 40 -5.77 2.33 -2.63
N VAL A 41 -5.42 3.01 -1.52
CA VAL A 41 -6.36 3.21 -0.41
C VAL A 41 -7.10 4.55 -0.47
N LEU A 42 -6.69 5.46 -1.34
CA LEU A 42 -7.39 6.72 -1.58
C LEU A 42 -8.38 6.57 -2.73
N ASP A 43 -9.41 7.39 -2.71
CA ASP A 43 -10.35 7.54 -3.82
C ASP A 43 -10.79 9.00 -3.96
N SER A 44 -11.67 9.29 -4.92
CA SER A 44 -12.14 10.64 -5.19
C SER A 44 -13.40 11.02 -4.40
N GLN A 45 -14.05 10.05 -3.77
CA GLN A 45 -15.36 10.26 -3.12
C GLN A 45 -15.25 10.34 -1.61
N LYS A 46 -14.41 9.50 -1.00
CA LYS A 46 -14.27 9.45 0.45
C LYS A 46 -12.84 9.86 0.82
N GLY A 47 -12.76 10.94 1.60
CA GLY A 47 -11.47 11.43 2.08
C GLY A 47 -10.93 10.63 3.25
N ARG A 48 -9.61 10.63 3.38
CA ARG A 48 -8.91 10.10 4.55
C ARG A 48 -8.01 11.17 5.12
N THR A 49 -7.92 11.23 6.45
CA THR A 49 -6.90 12.05 7.10
C THR A 49 -5.53 11.41 6.86
N GLN A 50 -4.49 12.18 7.10
CA GLN A 50 -3.12 11.68 6.99
C GLN A 50 -2.85 10.55 7.99
N THR A 51 -3.42 10.64 9.19
CA THR A 51 -3.35 9.59 10.21
C THR A 51 -4.04 8.31 9.73
N GLU A 52 -5.25 8.43 9.20
CA GLU A 52 -5.99 7.28 8.67
C GLU A 52 -5.25 6.61 7.52
N LEU A 53 -4.64 7.42 6.63
CA LEU A 53 -3.86 6.89 5.52
C LEU A 53 -2.64 6.10 6.02
N ALA A 54 -1.89 6.67 6.95
CA ALA A 54 -0.71 6.03 7.51
C ALA A 54 -1.06 4.69 8.18
N GLU A 55 -2.15 4.66 8.95
CA GLU A 55 -2.65 3.43 9.57
C GLU A 55 -3.08 2.40 8.53
N ALA A 56 -3.77 2.82 7.48
CA ALA A 56 -4.27 1.92 6.45
C ALA A 56 -3.16 1.19 5.69
N ILE A 57 -1.98 1.80 5.57
CA ILE A 57 -0.85 1.22 4.84
C ILE A 57 0.28 0.77 5.78
N ASP A 58 0.06 0.78 7.09
CA ASP A 58 1.02 0.37 8.12
C ASP A 58 2.36 1.11 8.01
N LYS A 59 2.30 2.43 7.82
CA LYS A 59 3.47 3.31 7.75
C LYS A 59 3.33 4.45 8.75
N LYS A 60 4.46 4.99 9.17
CA LYS A 60 4.48 6.19 10.02
C LYS A 60 4.14 7.42 9.18
N GLN A 61 3.47 8.40 9.78
CA GLN A 61 3.14 9.65 9.09
C GLN A 61 4.38 10.35 8.53
N THR A 62 5.48 10.33 9.29
CA THR A 62 6.75 10.92 8.85
C THR A 62 7.29 10.31 7.56
N THR A 63 7.01 9.02 7.33
CA THR A 63 7.44 8.31 6.12
C THR A 63 6.68 8.77 4.88
N ILE A 64 5.40 9.10 5.00
CA ILE A 64 4.52 9.35 3.86
C ILE A 64 4.32 10.84 3.54
N VAL A 65 4.69 11.74 4.47
CA VAL A 65 4.46 13.19 4.30
C VAL A 65 5.03 13.74 2.99
N GLU A 66 6.30 13.46 2.72
CA GLU A 66 6.96 13.95 1.51
C GLU A 66 6.37 13.33 0.24
N MET A 67 6.00 12.06 0.31
CA MET A 67 5.37 11.36 -0.82
C MET A 67 4.02 11.98 -1.16
N ILE A 68 3.23 12.31 -0.13
CA ILE A 68 1.94 12.97 -0.33
C ILE A 68 2.13 14.34 -1.01
N TYR A 69 3.08 15.16 -0.53
CA TYR A 69 3.37 16.45 -1.15
C TYR A 69 3.79 16.30 -2.60
N ALA A 70 4.68 15.35 -2.90
CA ALA A 70 5.12 15.10 -4.26
C ALA A 70 3.96 14.69 -5.17
N MET A 71 3.04 13.89 -4.66
CA MET A 71 1.87 13.43 -5.41
C MET A 71 0.82 14.52 -5.58
N GLU A 72 0.71 15.44 -4.62
CA GLU A 72 -0.10 16.64 -4.76
C GLU A 72 0.44 17.54 -5.87
N GLU A 73 1.76 17.79 -5.90
CA GLU A 73 2.40 18.61 -6.93
C GLU A 73 2.19 18.02 -8.32
N LYS A 74 2.21 16.71 -8.45
CA LYS A 74 1.97 16.02 -9.72
C LYS A 74 0.48 15.97 -10.10
N GLY A 75 -0.39 16.42 -9.20
CA GLY A 75 -1.82 16.49 -9.46
C GLY A 75 -2.58 15.19 -9.24
N PHE A 76 -2.00 14.20 -8.55
CA PHE A 76 -2.66 12.92 -8.26
C PHE A 76 -3.51 12.95 -7.00
N ILE A 77 -3.14 13.79 -6.03
CA ILE A 77 -3.80 13.94 -4.74
C ILE A 77 -4.21 15.39 -4.54
N LYS A 78 -5.36 15.61 -3.92
CA LYS A 78 -5.81 16.92 -3.47
C LYS A 78 -6.18 16.89 -1.99
N ARG A 79 -6.04 18.04 -1.32
CA ARG A 79 -6.47 18.26 0.06
C ARG A 79 -7.75 19.06 0.10
N MET A 80 -8.64 18.67 1.00
CA MET A 80 -9.82 19.44 1.31
C MET A 80 -9.80 19.73 2.81
N TYR A 81 -9.77 21.00 3.17
CA TYR A 81 -9.78 21.40 4.58
C TYR A 81 -11.19 21.40 5.14
N SER A 82 -11.32 21.02 6.41
CA SER A 82 -12.59 21.09 7.11
C SER A 82 -13.00 22.56 7.31
N GLU A 83 -14.25 22.89 7.04
CA GLU A 83 -14.81 24.23 7.30
C GLU A 83 -14.83 24.55 8.79
N ARG A 84 -14.99 23.51 9.63
CA ARG A 84 -15.07 23.65 11.09
C ARG A 84 -13.70 23.79 11.75
N ASP A 85 -12.69 23.09 11.22
CA ASP A 85 -11.34 23.09 11.77
C ASP A 85 -10.33 22.99 10.63
N ARG A 86 -9.65 24.12 10.34
CA ARG A 86 -8.66 24.20 9.26
C ARG A 86 -7.40 23.38 9.50
N ARG A 87 -7.19 22.91 10.73
CA ARG A 87 -6.08 22.00 11.03
C ARG A 87 -6.38 20.58 10.56
N LEU A 88 -7.68 20.28 10.36
CA LEU A 88 -8.14 18.99 9.88
C LEU A 88 -8.35 19.05 8.38
N HIS A 89 -7.68 18.16 7.65
CA HIS A 89 -7.84 18.06 6.21
C HIS A 89 -7.93 16.60 5.78
N TYR A 90 -8.54 16.40 4.64
CA TYR A 90 -8.77 15.08 4.06
C TYR A 90 -8.09 14.99 2.71
N LEU A 91 -7.52 13.81 2.44
CA LEU A 91 -6.83 13.51 1.20
C LEU A 91 -7.76 12.73 0.28
N PHE A 92 -7.75 13.11 -1.00
CA PHE A 92 -8.54 12.48 -2.05
C PHE A 92 -7.66 12.24 -3.27
N LEU A 93 -8.02 11.27 -4.09
CA LEU A 93 -7.49 11.21 -5.45
C LEU A 93 -8.19 12.26 -6.30
N THR A 94 -7.43 12.90 -7.17
CA THR A 94 -7.97 13.72 -8.25
C THR A 94 -8.44 12.81 -9.38
N GLU A 95 -9.07 13.37 -10.41
CA GLU A 95 -9.41 12.64 -11.63
C GLU A 95 -8.15 12.00 -12.23
N LYS A 96 -7.04 12.73 -12.27
CA LYS A 96 -5.75 12.22 -12.74
C LYS A 96 -5.24 11.06 -11.88
N GLY A 97 -5.43 11.14 -10.56
CA GLY A 97 -5.08 10.05 -9.64
C GLY A 97 -5.92 8.80 -9.85
N GLU A 98 -7.22 8.96 -10.09
CA GLU A 98 -8.12 7.85 -10.41
C GLU A 98 -7.74 7.18 -11.74
N GLU A 99 -7.38 7.96 -12.75
CA GLU A 99 -6.91 7.45 -14.04
C GLU A 99 -5.62 6.64 -13.86
N LEU A 100 -4.68 7.14 -13.08
CA LEU A 100 -3.42 6.45 -12.78
C LEU A 100 -3.71 5.10 -12.09
N LYS A 101 -4.57 5.12 -11.09
CA LYS A 101 -4.99 3.92 -10.35
C LYS A 101 -5.59 2.88 -11.29
N LYS A 102 -6.50 3.30 -12.16
CA LYS A 102 -7.16 2.44 -13.14
C LYS A 102 -6.15 1.83 -14.12
N THR A 103 -5.23 2.65 -14.62
CA THR A 103 -4.23 2.22 -15.61
C THR A 103 -3.25 1.22 -15.03
N LEU A 104 -2.78 1.43 -13.80
CA LEU A 104 -1.76 0.58 -13.18
C LEU A 104 -2.32 -0.64 -12.46
N SER A 105 -3.59 -0.63 -12.06
CA SER A 105 -4.18 -1.74 -11.30
C SER A 105 -3.98 -3.12 -11.93
N PRO A 106 -4.16 -3.32 -13.25
CA PRO A 106 -3.93 -4.64 -13.85
C PRO A 106 -2.49 -5.11 -13.72
N PHE A 107 -1.52 -4.22 -13.89
CA PHE A 107 -0.09 -4.55 -13.78
C PHE A 107 0.28 -4.91 -12.34
N VAL A 108 -0.24 -4.17 -11.38
CA VAL A 108 -0.01 -4.44 -9.96
C VAL A 108 -0.66 -5.77 -9.56
N LYS A 109 -1.87 -6.01 -10.02
CA LYS A 109 -2.56 -7.28 -9.78
C LYS A 109 -1.75 -8.46 -10.29
N ASP A 110 -1.23 -8.36 -11.50
CA ASP A 110 -0.41 -9.42 -12.09
C ASP A 110 0.87 -9.66 -11.28
N ALA A 111 1.50 -8.59 -10.80
CA ALA A 111 2.68 -8.72 -9.96
C ALA A 111 2.37 -9.43 -8.63
N HIS A 112 1.25 -9.13 -8.02
CA HIS A 112 0.81 -9.80 -6.79
C HIS A 112 0.48 -11.27 -7.03
N LEU A 113 -0.19 -11.59 -8.13
CA LEU A 113 -0.49 -12.98 -8.50
C LEU A 113 0.80 -13.77 -8.76
N PHE A 114 1.81 -13.14 -9.34
CA PHE A 114 3.10 -13.78 -9.56
C PHE A 114 3.74 -14.23 -8.26
N VAL A 115 3.68 -13.41 -7.21
CA VAL A 115 4.30 -13.70 -5.91
C VAL A 115 3.76 -15.00 -5.29
N THR A 116 2.48 -15.28 -5.50
CA THR A 116 1.83 -16.46 -4.94
C THR A 116 1.54 -17.55 -5.97
N ARG A 117 2.17 -17.49 -7.14
CA ARG A 117 1.86 -18.41 -8.27
C ARG A 117 2.10 -19.89 -7.97
N GLN A 118 2.97 -20.19 -7.01
CA GLN A 118 3.28 -21.56 -6.60
C GLN A 118 2.21 -22.16 -5.68
N LEU A 119 1.31 -21.33 -5.17
CA LEU A 119 0.24 -21.76 -4.29
C LEU A 119 -1.03 -22.05 -5.07
N SER A 120 -1.77 -23.09 -4.67
CA SER A 120 -3.14 -23.26 -5.13
C SER A 120 -4.03 -22.15 -4.57
N ASP A 121 -5.22 -21.96 -5.10
CA ASP A 121 -6.18 -20.98 -4.57
C ASP A 121 -6.53 -21.26 -3.11
N GLU A 122 -6.67 -22.54 -2.75
CA GLU A 122 -6.93 -22.95 -1.37
C GLU A 122 -5.77 -22.61 -0.44
N GLU A 123 -4.54 -22.92 -0.86
CA GLU A 123 -3.32 -22.60 -0.10
C GLU A 123 -3.17 -21.09 0.08
N ASN A 124 -3.43 -20.31 -0.96
CA ASN A 124 -3.35 -18.85 -0.89
C ASN A 124 -4.39 -18.28 0.09
N THR A 125 -5.61 -18.82 0.08
CA THR A 125 -6.65 -18.43 1.04
C THR A 125 -6.24 -18.77 2.47
N GLN A 126 -5.67 -19.95 2.69
CA GLN A 126 -5.16 -20.36 4.01
C GLN A 126 -4.04 -19.44 4.47
N LEU A 127 -3.10 -19.11 3.60
CA LEU A 127 -1.99 -18.20 3.91
C LEU A 127 -2.52 -16.85 4.37
N LYS A 128 -3.47 -16.26 3.63
CA LYS A 128 -4.08 -14.97 3.98
C LYS A 128 -4.75 -15.04 5.36
N THR A 129 -5.51 -16.11 5.61
CA THR A 129 -6.19 -16.31 6.89
C THR A 129 -5.19 -16.40 8.04
N LEU A 130 -4.11 -17.18 7.85
CA LEU A 130 -3.10 -17.37 8.87
C LEU A 130 -2.29 -16.10 9.13
N LEU A 131 -1.93 -15.37 8.09
CA LEU A 131 -1.21 -14.09 8.22
C LEU A 131 -2.06 -13.07 8.98
N ASN A 132 -3.36 -12.97 8.68
CA ASN A 132 -4.27 -12.07 9.39
C ASN A 132 -4.43 -12.49 10.85
N LYS A 133 -4.48 -13.78 11.12
CA LYS A 133 -4.55 -14.29 12.49
C LYS A 133 -3.30 -13.92 13.29
N VAL A 134 -2.12 -14.07 12.71
CA VAL A 134 -0.86 -13.67 13.33
C VAL A 134 -0.84 -12.16 13.57
N TYR A 135 -1.17 -11.37 12.56
CA TYR A 135 -1.19 -9.91 12.63
C TYR A 135 -2.11 -9.42 13.75
N ASN A 136 -3.34 -9.94 13.81
CA ASN A 136 -4.32 -9.52 14.81
C ASN A 136 -3.96 -9.99 16.23
N GLY A 137 -3.12 -11.00 16.34
CA GLY A 137 -2.63 -11.50 17.64
C GLY A 137 -1.48 -10.70 18.23
N ILE A 138 -0.91 -9.76 17.46
CA ILE A 138 0.16 -8.87 17.91
C ILE A 138 -0.45 -7.49 18.18
N GLN A 139 -0.18 -6.95 19.36
CA GLN A 139 -0.68 -5.61 19.72
C GLN A 139 0.41 -4.57 19.70
#